data_d01f9831ee552b3034a9f02cf5fd47ed
#
_entry.id   d01f9831ee552b3034a9f02cf5fd47ed
#
_cell.length_a   1.000
_cell.length_b   1.000
_cell.length_c   1.000
_cell.angle_alpha   90.00
_cell.angle_beta   90.00
_cell.angle_gamma   90.00
#
_symmetry.space_group_name_H-M   'P 1'
#
loop_
_entity.id
_entity.type
_entity.pdbx_description
1 polymer ?
#
loop_
_entity_poly.entity_id
_entity_poly.type
_entity_poly.pdbx_seq_one_letter_code
_entity_poly.pdbx_strand_id
1 'polypeptide(L)'
;SDIDHQENPTIHYYLYLESMETIGANTEKIKKFVSNVIDCNNYKLAVSKSEIPNAAVDFMNFTFDIIDTKKTHIIASVFTFGREDLIPDMFINIVKSLNEKPGSKTNDLLYYLERHIEMDGDEHGPMALKMISGLCGNDQEKWNDAIKYSNEALKQRIKLWDYISSQI
;
A
#
# COMPACT_ATOMS: atom_id res chain seq x y z
N SER A 1 1.14 12.83 -4.87
CA SER A 1 0.91 12.45 -3.47
C SER A 1 -0.57 12.54 -3.15
N ASP A 2 -1.10 11.49 -2.56
CA ASP A 2 -2.48 11.47 -2.10
C ASP A 2 -2.64 12.44 -0.94
N ILE A 3 -3.54 13.41 -1.10
CA ILE A 3 -3.82 14.46 -0.12
C ILE A 3 -5.30 14.38 0.22
N ASP A 4 -5.62 14.31 1.50
CA ASP A 4 -7.00 14.49 1.94
C ASP A 4 -7.42 15.95 1.72
N HIS A 5 -8.47 16.18 0.93
CA HIS A 5 -8.98 17.47 0.53
C HIS A 5 -9.97 18.11 1.53
N GLN A 6 -9.93 17.70 2.79
CA GLN A 6 -10.71 18.36 3.85
C GLN A 6 -10.13 19.73 4.23
N GLU A 7 -10.74 20.42 5.20
CA GLU A 7 -10.35 21.77 5.66
C GLU A 7 -8.85 21.89 6.02
N ASN A 8 -8.20 20.76 6.39
CA ASN A 8 -6.77 20.67 6.65
C ASN A 8 -6.18 19.52 5.81
N PRO A 9 -5.74 19.77 4.57
CA PRO A 9 -5.20 18.74 3.72
C PRO A 9 -3.97 18.08 4.35
N THR A 10 -4.04 16.78 4.58
CA THR A 10 -2.98 15.96 5.17
C THR A 10 -2.65 14.81 4.23
N ILE A 11 -1.37 14.52 4.00
CA ILE A 11 -0.97 13.39 3.18
C ILE A 11 -1.28 12.07 3.88
N HIS A 12 -1.67 11.04 3.14
CA HIS A 12 -2.10 9.73 3.65
C HIS A 12 -1.08 9.05 4.56
N TYR A 13 0.21 9.27 4.33
CA TYR A 13 1.26 8.76 5.22
C TYR A 13 1.11 9.27 6.66
N TYR A 14 0.83 10.56 6.84
CA TYR A 14 0.68 11.12 8.20
C TYR A 14 -0.64 10.72 8.83
N LEU A 15 -1.74 10.63 8.07
CA LEU A 15 -3.01 10.12 8.58
C LEU A 15 -2.86 8.70 9.11
N TYR A 16 -2.18 7.83 8.36
CA TYR A 16 -1.94 6.46 8.79
C TYR A 16 -1.01 6.39 10.00
N LEU A 17 0.07 7.18 10.02
CA LEU A 17 1.01 7.25 11.13
C LEU A 17 0.32 7.69 12.42
N GLU A 18 -0.50 8.73 12.35
CA GLU A 18 -1.27 9.26 13.47
C GLU A 18 -2.28 8.22 13.99
N SER A 19 -2.97 7.53 13.09
CA SER A 19 -3.87 6.43 13.47
C SER A 19 -3.13 5.29 14.18
N MET A 20 -1.91 4.94 13.76
CA MET A 20 -1.07 3.97 14.45
C MET A 20 -0.71 4.42 15.86
N GLU A 21 -0.35 5.69 16.05
CA GLU A 21 -0.02 6.27 17.35
C GLU A 21 -1.23 6.30 18.29
N THR A 22 -2.40 6.65 17.76
CA THR A 22 -3.66 6.69 18.53
C THR A 22 -4.02 5.31 19.10
N ILE A 23 -3.78 4.24 18.36
CA ILE A 23 -3.99 2.86 18.84
C ILE A 23 -2.85 2.35 19.72
N GLY A 24 -1.79 3.14 19.93
CA GLY A 24 -0.67 2.81 20.78
C GLY A 24 0.43 1.98 20.11
N ALA A 25 0.47 1.92 18.79
CA ALA A 25 1.55 1.27 18.06
C ALA A 25 2.87 2.06 18.17
N ASN A 26 3.99 1.36 18.21
CA ASN A 26 5.30 2.00 18.17
C ASN A 26 5.67 2.37 16.74
N THR A 27 5.74 3.67 16.45
CA THR A 27 6.03 4.23 15.13
C THR A 27 7.49 4.65 14.94
N GLU A 28 8.36 4.47 15.93
CA GLU A 28 9.75 4.95 15.86
C GLU A 28 10.55 4.31 14.73
N LYS A 29 10.35 2.99 14.49
CA LYS A 29 11.07 2.27 13.43
C LYS A 29 10.70 2.79 12.03
N ILE A 30 9.42 3.03 11.78
CA ILE A 30 8.97 3.57 10.48
C ILE A 30 9.42 5.02 10.30
N LYS A 31 9.33 5.86 11.33
CA LYS A 31 9.84 7.24 11.29
C LYS A 31 11.33 7.29 11.00
N LYS A 32 12.12 6.44 11.67
CA LYS A 32 13.56 6.33 11.43
C LYS A 32 13.88 5.85 10.01
N PHE A 33 13.12 4.88 9.50
CA PHE A 33 13.30 4.43 8.12
C PHE A 33 13.03 5.55 7.12
N VAL A 34 11.93 6.28 7.26
CA VAL A 34 11.59 7.40 6.38
C VAL A 34 12.66 8.50 6.45
N SER A 35 13.14 8.86 7.64
CA SER A 35 14.26 9.79 7.80
C SER A 35 15.51 9.29 7.06
N ASN A 36 15.87 8.01 7.22
CA ASN A 36 17.01 7.43 6.51
C ASN A 36 16.85 7.46 4.99
N VAL A 37 15.62 7.27 4.46
CA VAL A 37 15.35 7.39 3.01
C VAL A 37 15.60 8.82 2.53
N ILE A 38 15.11 9.81 3.26
CA ILE A 38 15.29 11.23 2.94
C ILE A 38 16.78 11.58 2.98
N ASP A 39 17.48 11.22 4.05
CA ASP A 39 18.90 11.57 4.25
C ASP A 39 19.82 10.88 3.25
N CYS A 40 19.55 9.64 2.88
CA CYS A 40 20.37 8.87 1.96
C CYS A 40 19.99 9.09 0.49
N ASN A 41 18.80 9.60 0.20
CA ASN A 41 18.18 9.63 -1.13
C ASN A 41 18.31 8.27 -1.88
N ASN A 42 18.29 7.18 -1.12
CA ASN A 42 18.45 5.81 -1.62
C ASN A 42 17.79 4.83 -0.65
N TYR A 43 16.70 4.19 -1.10
CA TYR A 43 15.94 3.29 -0.23
C TYR A 43 16.73 2.04 0.19
N LYS A 44 17.56 1.47 -0.69
CA LYS A 44 18.36 0.26 -0.38
C LYS A 44 19.37 0.55 0.73
N LEU A 45 19.99 1.73 0.70
CA LEU A 45 20.88 2.17 1.76
C LEU A 45 20.11 2.48 3.04
N ALA A 46 18.93 3.06 2.94
CA ALA A 46 18.06 3.30 4.09
C ALA A 46 17.62 1.98 4.76
N VAL A 47 17.23 0.98 3.96
CA VAL A 47 16.91 -0.38 4.44
C VAL A 47 18.08 -0.95 5.23
N SER A 48 19.31 -0.87 4.72
CA SER A 48 20.49 -1.42 5.41
C SER A 48 20.83 -0.72 6.74
N LYS A 49 20.32 0.51 6.94
CA LYS A 49 20.48 1.30 8.17
C LYS A 49 19.27 1.23 9.12
N SER A 50 18.27 0.44 8.78
CA SER A 50 17.00 0.39 9.50
C SER A 50 16.66 -1.05 9.89
N GLU A 51 15.94 -1.19 11.01
CA GLU A 51 15.46 -2.47 11.50
C GLU A 51 14.09 -2.80 10.87
N ILE A 52 14.11 -3.30 9.63
CA ILE A 52 12.89 -3.65 8.89
C ILE A 52 12.82 -5.17 8.75
N PRO A 53 11.65 -5.79 9.00
CA PRO A 53 11.46 -7.22 8.75
C PRO A 53 11.75 -7.61 7.29
N ASN A 54 12.42 -8.74 7.08
CA ASN A 54 12.79 -9.21 5.75
C ASN A 54 11.59 -9.30 4.80
N ALA A 55 10.42 -9.76 5.29
CA ALA A 55 9.22 -9.83 4.47
C ALA A 55 8.76 -8.46 3.94
N ALA A 56 8.92 -7.40 4.74
CA ALA A 56 8.64 -6.03 4.30
C ALA A 56 9.70 -5.53 3.31
N VAL A 57 10.97 -5.88 3.53
CA VAL A 57 12.07 -5.58 2.60
C VAL A 57 11.84 -6.23 1.24
N ASP A 58 11.46 -7.52 1.21
CA ASP A 58 11.19 -8.26 -0.02
C ASP A 58 10.00 -7.64 -0.78
N PHE A 59 8.96 -7.25 -0.05
CA PHE A 59 7.79 -6.58 -0.64
C PHE A 59 8.15 -5.22 -1.25
N MET A 60 8.99 -4.43 -0.58
CA MET A 60 9.50 -3.16 -1.11
C MET A 60 10.41 -3.37 -2.32
N ASN A 61 11.35 -4.32 -2.24
CA ASN A 61 12.24 -4.65 -3.35
C ASN A 61 11.45 -5.02 -4.60
N PHE A 62 10.45 -5.90 -4.48
CA PHE A 62 9.58 -6.23 -5.60
C PHE A 62 8.93 -4.98 -6.21
N THR A 63 8.44 -4.05 -5.39
CA THR A 63 7.82 -2.81 -5.87
C THR A 63 8.81 -1.97 -6.68
N PHE A 64 10.03 -1.78 -6.16
CA PHE A 64 11.05 -0.99 -6.85
C PHE A 64 11.60 -1.70 -8.11
N ASP A 65 11.74 -3.02 -8.10
CA ASP A 65 12.12 -3.80 -9.27
C ASP A 65 11.07 -3.66 -10.40
N ILE A 66 9.78 -3.62 -10.05
CA ILE A 66 8.70 -3.32 -11.02
C ILE A 66 8.83 -1.90 -11.60
N ILE A 67 9.08 -0.91 -10.76
CA ILE A 67 9.30 0.48 -11.20
C ILE A 67 10.52 0.56 -12.14
N ASP A 68 11.60 -0.13 -11.80
CA ASP A 68 12.84 -0.15 -12.57
C ASP A 68 12.72 -0.83 -13.95
N THR A 69 11.66 -1.63 -14.16
CA THR A 69 11.35 -2.16 -15.52
C THR A 69 11.06 -1.05 -16.52
N LYS A 70 10.58 0.11 -16.06
CA LYS A 70 10.10 1.26 -16.85
C LYS A 70 8.99 0.89 -17.84
N LYS A 71 8.39 -0.30 -17.69
CA LYS A 71 7.27 -0.77 -18.51
C LYS A 71 5.95 -0.29 -17.88
N THR A 72 5.36 0.75 -18.45
CA THR A 72 4.17 1.41 -17.88
C THR A 72 2.99 0.46 -17.67
N HIS A 73 2.74 -0.49 -18.59
CA HIS A 73 1.67 -1.48 -18.45
C HIS A 73 1.89 -2.44 -17.27
N ILE A 74 3.14 -2.81 -16.97
CA ILE A 74 3.47 -3.64 -15.80
C ILE A 74 3.27 -2.84 -14.51
N ILE A 75 3.82 -1.62 -14.47
CA ILE A 75 3.70 -0.73 -13.30
C ILE A 75 2.23 -0.48 -12.98
N ALA A 76 1.44 -0.10 -14.00
CA ALA A 76 0.01 0.14 -13.84
C ALA A 76 -0.75 -1.10 -13.34
N SER A 77 -0.45 -2.28 -13.89
CA SER A 77 -1.12 -3.53 -13.50
C SER A 77 -0.80 -3.94 -12.06
N VAL A 78 0.46 -3.82 -11.66
CA VAL A 78 0.89 -4.12 -10.28
C VAL A 78 0.30 -3.11 -9.30
N PHE A 79 0.25 -1.83 -9.66
CA PHE A 79 -0.41 -0.80 -8.87
C PHE A 79 -1.90 -1.13 -8.67
N THR A 80 -2.64 -1.33 -9.74
CA THR A 80 -4.08 -1.58 -9.68
C THR A 80 -4.40 -2.86 -8.92
N PHE A 81 -3.96 -4.02 -9.41
CA PHE A 81 -4.39 -5.32 -8.87
C PHE A 81 -3.58 -5.78 -7.65
N GLY A 82 -2.39 -5.25 -7.45
CA GLY A 82 -1.53 -5.66 -6.36
C GLY A 82 -1.53 -4.72 -5.16
N ARG A 83 -2.12 -3.51 -5.28
CA ARG A 83 -2.06 -2.48 -4.25
C ARG A 83 -3.43 -1.89 -3.93
N GLU A 84 -4.10 -1.25 -4.87
CA GLU A 84 -5.28 -0.43 -4.61
C GLU A 84 -6.54 -1.25 -4.33
N ASP A 85 -6.79 -2.27 -5.14
CA ASP A 85 -8.08 -2.98 -5.20
C ASP A 85 -8.39 -3.89 -4.00
N LEU A 86 -7.41 -4.21 -3.16
CA LEU A 86 -7.57 -5.28 -2.15
C LEU A 86 -7.64 -4.80 -0.71
N ILE A 87 -6.95 -3.71 -0.37
CA ILE A 87 -6.68 -3.38 1.03
C ILE A 87 -7.92 -2.85 1.74
N PRO A 88 -8.70 -1.93 1.16
CA PRO A 88 -9.83 -1.34 1.85
C PRO A 88 -10.84 -2.38 2.32
N ASP A 89 -11.31 -3.25 1.42
CA ASP A 89 -12.33 -4.26 1.72
C ASP A 89 -11.86 -5.31 2.74
N MET A 90 -10.57 -5.63 2.72
CA MET A 90 -9.99 -6.59 3.64
C MET A 90 -9.97 -6.09 5.09
N PHE A 91 -9.62 -4.82 5.30
CA PHE A 91 -9.42 -4.29 6.65
C PHE A 91 -10.64 -3.63 7.26
N ILE A 92 -11.55 -3.10 6.45
CA ILE A 92 -12.68 -2.32 6.96
C ILE A 92 -13.53 -3.11 7.96
N ASN A 93 -13.77 -4.39 7.69
CA ASN A 93 -14.56 -5.23 8.58
C ASN A 93 -13.86 -5.52 9.91
N ILE A 94 -12.52 -5.70 9.87
CA ILE A 94 -11.71 -5.91 11.07
C ILE A 94 -11.74 -4.65 11.94
N VAL A 95 -11.51 -3.49 11.33
CA VAL A 95 -11.46 -2.21 12.06
C VAL A 95 -12.82 -1.84 12.61
N LYS A 96 -13.91 -2.05 11.86
CA LYS A 96 -15.28 -1.86 12.36
C LYS A 96 -15.54 -2.72 13.59
N SER A 97 -15.21 -4.01 13.54
CA SER A 97 -15.38 -4.93 14.67
C SER A 97 -14.54 -4.53 15.89
N LEU A 98 -13.36 -3.97 15.68
CA LEU A 98 -12.51 -3.46 16.77
C LEU A 98 -13.09 -2.16 17.36
N ASN A 99 -13.64 -1.29 16.51
CA ASN A 99 -14.19 0.00 16.93
C ASN A 99 -15.49 -0.14 17.75
N GLU A 100 -16.24 -1.24 17.58
CA GLU A 100 -17.42 -1.54 18.38
C GLU A 100 -17.11 -1.91 19.84
N LYS A 101 -15.83 -2.18 20.16
CA LYS A 101 -15.43 -2.54 21.53
C LYS A 101 -15.33 -1.28 22.41
N PRO A 102 -15.86 -1.33 23.66
CA PRO A 102 -15.73 -0.21 24.60
C PRO A 102 -14.26 0.20 24.81
N GLY A 103 -13.98 1.50 24.69
CA GLY A 103 -12.63 2.03 24.85
C GLY A 103 -11.71 1.86 23.65
N SER A 104 -12.25 1.44 22.51
CA SER A 104 -11.50 1.37 21.25
C SER A 104 -10.97 2.76 20.84
N LYS A 105 -9.75 2.78 20.34
CA LYS A 105 -9.09 3.98 19.80
C LYS A 105 -8.86 3.85 18.28
N THR A 106 -9.74 3.13 17.60
CA THR A 106 -9.58 2.81 16.17
C THR A 106 -10.32 3.77 15.23
N ASN A 107 -10.91 4.86 15.75
CA ASN A 107 -11.67 5.82 14.93
C ASN A 107 -10.82 6.44 13.81
N ASP A 108 -9.58 6.84 14.10
CA ASP A 108 -8.70 7.47 13.11
C ASP A 108 -8.29 6.47 12.02
N LEU A 109 -8.04 5.20 12.42
CA LEU A 109 -7.75 4.13 11.45
C LEU A 109 -8.98 3.79 10.61
N LEU A 110 -10.18 3.76 11.21
CA LEU A 110 -11.44 3.56 10.48
C LEU A 110 -11.65 4.69 9.48
N TYR A 111 -11.49 5.95 9.91
CA TYR A 111 -11.58 7.11 9.02
C TYR A 111 -10.60 7.01 7.85
N TYR A 112 -9.34 6.67 8.11
CA TYR A 112 -8.32 6.47 7.08
C TYR A 112 -8.77 5.42 6.05
N LEU A 113 -9.29 4.26 6.49
CA LEU A 113 -9.73 3.19 5.60
C LEU A 113 -11.02 3.55 4.84
N GLU A 114 -12.00 4.16 5.52
CA GLU A 114 -13.25 4.61 4.88
C GLU A 114 -12.97 5.65 3.80
N ARG A 115 -12.02 6.55 4.05
CA ARG A 115 -11.63 7.56 3.09
C ARG A 115 -10.98 6.97 1.84
N HIS A 116 -10.15 5.92 1.99
CA HIS A 116 -9.59 5.19 0.86
C HIS A 116 -10.68 4.48 0.05
N ILE A 117 -11.61 3.80 0.70
CA ILE A 117 -12.72 3.12 0.02
C ILE A 117 -13.58 4.09 -0.78
N GLU A 118 -13.90 5.25 -0.19
CA GLU A 118 -14.71 6.28 -0.85
C GLU A 118 -14.01 6.81 -2.12
N MET A 119 -12.71 7.06 -2.06
CA MET A 119 -11.95 7.56 -3.20
C MET A 119 -11.66 6.47 -4.24
N ASP A 120 -11.38 5.24 -3.83
CA ASP A 120 -10.95 4.16 -4.72
C ASP A 120 -12.12 3.36 -5.30
N GLY A 121 -13.25 3.29 -4.59
CA GLY A 121 -14.35 2.38 -4.94
C GLY A 121 -15.16 2.80 -6.16
N ASP A 122 -15.53 4.06 -6.27
CA ASP A 122 -16.50 4.51 -7.27
C ASP A 122 -15.86 5.00 -8.58
N GLU A 123 -14.65 5.58 -8.54
CA GLU A 123 -14.02 6.19 -9.70
C GLU A 123 -12.69 5.52 -10.10
N HIS A 124 -11.84 5.16 -9.14
CA HIS A 124 -10.48 4.70 -9.43
C HIS A 124 -10.43 3.30 -10.04
N GLY A 125 -11.26 2.36 -9.62
CA GLY A 125 -11.30 1.01 -10.17
C GLY A 125 -11.60 0.99 -11.68
N PRO A 126 -12.70 1.57 -12.16
CA PRO A 126 -12.99 1.69 -13.59
C PRO A 126 -11.94 2.48 -14.38
N MET A 127 -11.38 3.56 -13.77
CA MET A 127 -10.31 4.35 -14.40
C MET A 127 -9.01 3.56 -14.53
N ALA A 128 -8.65 2.79 -13.53
CA ALA A 128 -7.45 1.95 -13.53
C ALA A 128 -7.55 0.84 -14.60
N LEU A 129 -8.70 0.18 -14.73
CA LEU A 129 -8.94 -0.80 -15.79
C LEU A 129 -8.86 -0.16 -17.18
N LYS A 130 -9.42 1.04 -17.36
CA LYS A 130 -9.32 1.80 -18.60
C LYS A 130 -7.88 2.19 -18.93
N MET A 131 -7.09 2.59 -17.91
CA MET A 131 -5.68 2.90 -18.06
C MET A 131 -4.89 1.66 -18.52
N ILE A 132 -5.06 0.50 -17.89
CA ILE A 132 -4.38 -0.74 -18.28
C ILE A 132 -4.77 -1.14 -19.69
N SER A 133 -6.07 -1.07 -20.02
CA SER A 133 -6.59 -1.36 -21.36
C SER A 133 -5.96 -0.45 -22.42
N GLY A 134 -5.82 0.85 -22.11
CA GLY A 134 -5.16 1.81 -23.00
C GLY A 134 -3.66 1.53 -23.19
N LEU A 135 -2.96 1.13 -22.11
CA LEU A 135 -1.53 0.82 -22.15
C LEU A 135 -1.22 -0.49 -22.88
N CYS A 136 -2.08 -1.51 -22.74
CA CYS A 136 -1.92 -2.80 -23.39
C CYS A 136 -2.46 -2.80 -24.83
N GLY A 137 -3.58 -2.09 -25.07
CA GLY A 137 -4.22 -2.07 -26.39
C GLY A 137 -4.49 -3.48 -26.93
N ASN A 138 -4.09 -3.75 -28.16
CA ASN A 138 -4.19 -5.05 -28.82
C ASN A 138 -2.90 -5.89 -28.70
N ASP A 139 -1.95 -5.50 -27.86
CA ASP A 139 -0.68 -6.17 -27.67
C ASP A 139 -0.80 -7.31 -26.66
N GLN A 140 -0.82 -8.56 -27.17
CA GLN A 140 -0.97 -9.76 -26.34
C GLN A 140 0.21 -9.96 -25.37
N GLU A 141 1.43 -9.53 -25.72
CA GLU A 141 2.59 -9.65 -24.83
C GLU A 141 2.44 -8.73 -23.62
N LYS A 142 1.93 -7.51 -23.83
CA LYS A 142 1.65 -6.59 -22.71
C LYS A 142 0.55 -7.13 -21.80
N TRP A 143 -0.49 -7.76 -22.33
CA TRP A 143 -1.53 -8.41 -21.53
C TRP A 143 -0.98 -9.59 -20.73
N ASN A 144 -0.10 -10.40 -21.33
CA ASN A 144 0.55 -11.50 -20.65
C ASN A 144 1.48 -10.98 -19.51
N ASP A 145 2.24 -9.92 -19.77
CA ASP A 145 3.04 -9.24 -18.73
C ASP A 145 2.14 -8.72 -17.62
N ALA A 146 1.05 -8.02 -17.92
CA ALA A 146 0.10 -7.47 -16.95
C ALA A 146 -0.44 -8.57 -16.01
N ILE A 147 -0.93 -9.69 -16.57
CA ILE A 147 -1.42 -10.83 -15.81
C ILE A 147 -0.33 -11.43 -14.93
N LYS A 148 0.84 -11.68 -15.51
CA LYS A 148 1.98 -12.29 -14.81
C LYS A 148 2.39 -11.47 -13.59
N TYR A 149 2.65 -10.19 -13.78
CA TYR A 149 3.19 -9.35 -12.71
C TYR A 149 2.14 -8.97 -11.66
N SER A 150 0.86 -8.89 -12.02
CA SER A 150 -0.23 -8.77 -11.06
C SER A 150 -0.30 -10.01 -10.15
N ASN A 151 -0.22 -11.21 -10.70
CA ASN A 151 -0.18 -12.45 -9.92
C ASN A 151 1.05 -12.50 -8.99
N GLU A 152 2.22 -12.07 -9.47
CA GLU A 152 3.41 -12.00 -8.60
C GLU A 152 3.23 -10.96 -7.47
N ALA A 153 2.60 -9.83 -7.74
CA ALA A 153 2.29 -8.83 -6.71
C ALA A 153 1.40 -9.41 -5.61
N LEU A 154 0.37 -10.18 -5.98
CA LEU A 154 -0.50 -10.86 -5.02
C LEU A 154 0.27 -11.90 -4.18
N LYS A 155 1.17 -12.68 -4.80
CA LYS A 155 2.03 -13.63 -4.09
C LYS A 155 2.95 -12.93 -3.08
N GLN A 156 3.54 -11.78 -3.44
CA GLN A 156 4.37 -11.01 -2.51
C GLN A 156 3.54 -10.48 -1.33
N ARG A 157 2.29 -10.10 -1.57
CA ARG A 157 1.38 -9.69 -0.51
C ARG A 157 1.05 -10.86 0.42
N ILE A 158 0.76 -12.04 -0.11
CA ILE A 158 0.51 -13.25 0.69
C ILE A 158 1.71 -13.53 1.61
N LYS A 159 2.93 -13.49 1.07
CA LYS A 159 4.15 -13.69 1.90
C LYS A 159 4.26 -12.67 3.03
N LEU A 160 3.94 -11.41 2.76
CA LEU A 160 3.94 -10.37 3.80
C LEU A 160 2.89 -10.66 4.89
N TRP A 161 1.69 -11.10 4.49
CA TRP A 161 0.61 -11.46 5.41
C TRP A 161 0.93 -12.70 6.23
N ASP A 162 1.48 -13.73 5.61
CA ASP A 162 1.93 -14.95 6.30
C ASP A 162 2.97 -14.61 7.36
N TYR A 163 3.92 -13.73 7.03
CA TYR A 163 4.88 -13.24 8.01
C TYR A 163 4.18 -12.52 9.17
N ILE A 164 3.29 -11.57 8.91
CA ILE A 164 2.56 -10.83 9.96
C ILE A 164 1.76 -11.79 10.83
N SER A 165 1.03 -12.72 10.22
CA SER A 165 0.26 -13.74 10.93
C SER A 165 1.13 -14.62 11.83
N SER A 166 2.37 -14.89 11.44
CA SER A 166 3.31 -15.68 12.25
C SER A 166 3.88 -14.92 13.45
N GLN A 167 3.66 -13.60 13.54
CA GLN A 167 4.14 -12.77 14.65
C GLN A 167 3.07 -12.50 15.72
N ILE A 168 1.83 -12.92 15.48
CA ILE A 168 0.67 -12.77 16.37
C ILE A 168 0.43 -14.08 17.11
#